data_d17d8c1c19f0ed1554ac9cc3022628c4
#
_entry.id   d17d8c1c19f0ed1554ac9cc3022628c4
#
_cell.length_a   1.000
_cell.length_b   1.000
_cell.length_c   1.000
_cell.angle_alpha   90.00
_cell.angle_beta   90.00
_cell.angle_gamma   90.00
#
_symmetry.space_group_name_H-M   'P 1'
#
loop_
_entity.id
_entity.type
_entity.pdbx_description
1 polymer ?
#
loop_
_entity_poly.entity_id
_entity_poly.type
_entity_poly.pdbx_seq_one_letter_code
_entity_poly.pdbx_strand_id
1 'polypeptide(L)'
;MEALRFAHTQSPHFHCRIFTPPTFNYTVKSSAADVRRTAPRASSISAAVSRAAAAAEKKPRPAASPELPLVSPSSLTSEPGCVLPKLPSHGENGSLGPSGIEYLTGILSSKVYDVAFESPLQLATNLSRKLGNNIWIKREDLQPQWKSVERLGATVVRVGDTYDEAQACAQKRAQEEGLTFVPPFDHPHVIMGQGTVGKEIMSQAKCCIDAIFVPVGGGGLIAGIAAYVKMVDPDVKIIGVEPNNANAMALSLHHGRRIMLDQVGGFADGVAVKVVGEETFRLCRDLIDGVVFVSRDAICASIRDMFEERRSILEPAGALALAGAEAYCKHYNQKDQNIVVIASGANMNFDRLGQVTDLS
;
A
#
# COMPACT_ATOMS: atom_id res chain seq x y z
N MET A 1 -3.94 -49.45 -36.08
CA MET A 1 -5.05 -50.37 -35.82
C MET A 1 -4.75 -51.07 -34.51
N GLU A 2 -5.41 -50.64 -33.45
CA GLU A 2 -5.76 -51.45 -32.29
C GLU A 2 -6.59 -50.57 -31.36
N ALA A 3 -7.79 -51.09 -31.12
CA ALA A 3 -8.82 -50.43 -30.35
C ALA A 3 -8.59 -50.61 -28.85
N LEU A 4 -8.63 -49.55 -28.06
CA LEU A 4 -8.74 -49.62 -26.61
C LEU A 4 -10.19 -49.56 -26.18
N ARG A 5 -10.64 -50.68 -25.60
CA ARG A 5 -11.97 -50.88 -25.02
C ARG A 5 -12.13 -50.09 -23.72
N PHE A 6 -13.23 -49.34 -23.63
CA PHE A 6 -13.72 -48.76 -22.36
C PHE A 6 -14.28 -49.86 -21.47
N ALA A 7 -13.78 -49.95 -20.24
CA ALA A 7 -14.42 -50.68 -19.16
C ALA A 7 -15.15 -49.70 -18.26
N HIS A 8 -16.46 -49.83 -18.20
CA HIS A 8 -17.32 -49.19 -17.18
C HIS A 8 -17.07 -49.86 -15.84
N THR A 9 -16.73 -49.04 -14.84
CA THR A 9 -16.94 -49.43 -13.45
C THR A 9 -17.74 -48.32 -12.73
N GLN A 10 -18.74 -48.79 -12.03
CA GLN A 10 -19.80 -48.06 -11.36
C GLN A 10 -19.29 -47.19 -10.22
N SER A 11 -19.92 -46.04 -10.05
CA SER A 11 -19.73 -45.09 -8.94
C SER A 11 -20.22 -45.65 -7.61
N PRO A 12 -19.55 -45.40 -6.50
CA PRO A 12 -20.19 -45.38 -5.20
C PRO A 12 -20.68 -43.95 -4.85
N HIS A 13 -21.93 -43.88 -4.42
CA HIS A 13 -22.61 -42.70 -3.91
C HIS A 13 -21.86 -42.16 -2.71
N PHE A 14 -21.29 -40.96 -2.81
CA PHE A 14 -20.87 -40.15 -1.66
C PHE A 14 -22.04 -39.27 -1.21
N HIS A 15 -22.59 -39.59 -0.07
CA HIS A 15 -23.52 -38.71 0.67
C HIS A 15 -22.73 -37.53 1.24
N CYS A 16 -22.93 -36.35 0.68
CA CYS A 16 -22.47 -35.10 1.28
C CYS A 16 -23.35 -34.76 2.48
N ARG A 17 -22.86 -34.98 3.71
CA ARG A 17 -23.49 -34.43 4.91
C ARG A 17 -23.09 -32.98 5.05
N ILE A 18 -24.06 -32.09 4.85
CA ILE A 18 -23.94 -30.67 5.17
C ILE A 18 -23.93 -30.55 6.70
N PHE A 19 -22.79 -30.19 7.28
CA PHE A 19 -22.72 -29.75 8.67
C PHE A 19 -23.14 -28.29 8.73
N THR A 20 -24.29 -28.02 9.31
CA THR A 20 -24.70 -26.68 9.74
C THR A 20 -23.96 -26.35 11.05
N PRO A 21 -23.29 -25.19 11.17
CA PRO A 21 -22.72 -24.78 12.43
C PRO A 21 -23.83 -24.39 13.43
N PRO A 22 -23.60 -24.56 14.75
CA PRO A 22 -24.60 -24.25 15.76
C PRO A 22 -24.80 -22.73 15.83
N THR A 23 -26.09 -22.33 15.80
CA THR A 23 -26.54 -20.97 16.06
C THR A 23 -26.32 -20.62 17.54
N PHE A 24 -25.37 -19.72 17.79
CA PHE A 24 -25.26 -19.06 19.10
C PHE A 24 -26.24 -17.88 19.16
N ASN A 25 -27.32 -18.08 19.89
CA ASN A 25 -28.25 -17.00 20.26
C ASN A 25 -27.67 -16.20 21.42
N TYR A 26 -27.22 -14.98 21.17
CA TYR A 26 -26.95 -14.00 22.21
C TYR A 26 -28.20 -13.18 22.48
N THR A 27 -28.82 -13.43 23.62
CA THR A 27 -29.93 -12.61 24.15
C THR A 27 -29.29 -11.41 24.85
N VAL A 28 -29.38 -10.23 24.28
CA VAL A 28 -29.03 -8.98 24.97
C VAL A 28 -30.24 -8.56 25.79
N LYS A 29 -30.15 -8.66 27.11
CA LYS A 29 -31.12 -8.07 28.03
C LYS A 29 -30.85 -6.57 28.15
N SER A 30 -31.68 -5.74 27.55
CA SER A 30 -31.74 -4.31 27.84
C SER A 30 -32.51 -4.09 29.14
N SER A 31 -31.82 -3.62 30.18
CA SER A 31 -32.50 -3.07 31.39
C SER A 31 -32.66 -1.57 31.15
N ALA A 32 -33.92 -1.18 30.91
CA ALA A 32 -34.32 0.21 30.95
C ALA A 32 -34.50 0.61 32.45
N ALA A 33 -33.62 1.52 32.91
CA ALA A 33 -33.80 2.20 34.18
C ALA A 33 -34.39 3.60 33.92
N ASP A 34 -35.60 3.79 34.33
CA ASP A 34 -36.36 5.04 34.34
C ASP A 34 -35.68 6.03 35.30
N VAL A 35 -35.15 7.15 34.80
CA VAL A 35 -34.73 8.27 35.62
C VAL A 35 -35.52 9.51 35.19
N ARG A 36 -36.60 9.78 35.92
CA ARG A 36 -37.31 11.06 35.88
C ARG A 36 -36.36 12.18 36.35
N ARG A 37 -36.02 13.11 35.51
CA ARG A 37 -35.37 14.38 35.87
C ARG A 37 -36.39 15.50 35.86
N THR A 38 -36.63 16.02 37.02
CA THR A 38 -37.32 17.29 37.28
C THR A 38 -36.45 18.46 36.83
N ALA A 39 -37.02 19.36 36.02
CA ALA A 39 -36.38 20.60 35.60
C ALA A 39 -36.43 21.65 36.71
N PRO A 40 -35.37 22.41 36.95
CA PRO A 40 -35.46 23.69 37.68
C PRO A 40 -35.65 24.85 36.71
N ARG A 41 -36.51 25.78 37.16
CA ARG A 41 -36.91 27.04 36.56
C ARG A 41 -35.71 27.93 36.23
N ALA A 42 -35.80 28.60 35.10
CA ALA A 42 -34.96 29.75 34.72
C ALA A 42 -35.28 30.96 35.62
N SER A 43 -34.24 31.55 36.17
CA SER A 43 -34.27 32.95 36.63
C SER A 43 -32.89 33.58 36.48
N SER A 44 -32.85 34.59 35.63
CA SER A 44 -31.98 35.81 35.70
C SER A 44 -30.47 35.64 35.94
N ILE A 45 -29.70 35.56 34.83
CA ILE A 45 -28.38 36.20 34.75
C ILE A 45 -28.26 36.85 33.37
N SER A 46 -28.83 38.01 33.20
CA SER A 46 -28.65 38.92 32.09
C SER A 46 -27.98 40.17 32.67
N ALA A 47 -26.68 40.25 32.70
CA ALA A 47 -25.91 41.51 32.87
C ALA A 47 -24.37 41.34 33.05
N ALA A 48 -23.75 40.23 32.62
CA ALA A 48 -22.29 40.07 32.74
C ALA A 48 -21.55 39.66 31.45
N VAL A 49 -22.22 39.68 30.29
CA VAL A 49 -21.61 39.24 29.01
C VAL A 49 -21.17 40.41 28.13
N SER A 50 -21.31 41.66 28.55
CA SER A 50 -21.07 42.82 27.68
C SER A 50 -19.72 43.54 27.89
N ARG A 51 -18.72 42.94 28.57
CA ARG A 51 -17.40 43.59 28.77
C ARG A 51 -16.18 42.71 28.53
N ALA A 52 -16.32 41.51 27.94
CA ALA A 52 -15.19 40.63 27.61
C ALA A 52 -14.92 40.49 26.09
N ALA A 53 -15.52 41.34 25.25
CA ALA A 53 -15.40 41.22 23.78
C ALA A 53 -14.40 42.23 23.15
N ALA A 54 -13.42 42.75 23.91
CA ALA A 54 -12.49 43.75 23.37
C ALA A 54 -10.99 43.41 23.58
N ALA A 55 -10.64 42.14 23.79
CA ALA A 55 -9.24 41.69 23.79
C ALA A 55 -9.12 40.32 23.14
N ALA A 56 -9.62 40.19 21.90
CA ALA A 56 -9.23 39.05 21.06
C ALA A 56 -7.84 39.37 20.50
N GLU A 57 -6.79 38.94 21.18
CA GLU A 57 -5.46 38.82 20.62
C GLU A 57 -5.57 38.05 19.31
N LYS A 58 -5.16 38.68 18.20
CA LYS A 58 -4.97 38.02 16.91
C LYS A 58 -3.96 36.90 17.13
N LYS A 59 -4.44 35.64 17.22
CA LYS A 59 -3.57 34.48 17.06
C LYS A 59 -2.76 34.69 15.78
N PRO A 60 -1.43 34.56 15.82
CA PRO A 60 -0.63 34.61 14.61
C PRO A 60 -1.20 33.59 13.62
N ARG A 61 -1.43 34.03 12.38
CA ARG A 61 -1.73 33.11 11.27
C ARG A 61 -0.66 32.02 11.30
N PRO A 62 -1.02 30.72 11.24
CA PRO A 62 -0.02 29.69 11.04
C PRO A 62 0.79 30.08 9.80
N ALA A 63 2.12 30.07 9.91
CA ALA A 63 3.01 30.33 8.80
C ALA A 63 2.58 29.41 7.66
N ALA A 64 2.38 29.96 6.46
CA ALA A 64 2.06 29.18 5.28
C ALA A 64 3.13 28.09 5.15
N SER A 65 2.73 26.83 5.12
CA SER A 65 3.64 25.72 4.87
C SER A 65 4.40 26.05 3.58
N PRO A 66 5.72 25.89 3.50
CA PRO A 66 6.46 26.20 2.30
C PRO A 66 5.85 25.42 1.13
N GLU A 67 5.48 26.14 0.07
CA GLU A 67 4.92 25.52 -1.12
C GLU A 67 5.93 24.50 -1.67
N LEU A 68 5.46 23.27 -1.91
CA LEU A 68 6.31 22.23 -2.47
C LEU A 68 6.70 22.60 -3.91
N PRO A 69 7.96 22.39 -4.33
CA PRO A 69 8.36 22.65 -5.70
C PRO A 69 7.59 21.77 -6.68
N LEU A 70 7.03 22.40 -7.70
CA LEU A 70 6.31 21.73 -8.78
C LEU A 70 7.33 21.21 -9.81
N VAL A 71 7.29 19.91 -10.10
CA VAL A 71 8.29 19.23 -10.94
C VAL A 71 7.59 18.31 -11.94
N SER A 72 8.08 18.30 -13.19
CA SER A 72 7.55 17.36 -14.19
C SER A 72 8.14 15.95 -14.00
N PRO A 73 7.32 14.88 -14.13
CA PRO A 73 7.81 13.51 -14.14
C PRO A 73 8.95 13.26 -15.14
N SER A 74 8.93 13.94 -16.27
CA SER A 74 9.94 13.81 -17.32
C SER A 74 11.29 14.50 -17.01
N SER A 75 11.38 15.23 -15.90
CA SER A 75 12.62 15.92 -15.50
C SER A 75 13.73 14.97 -15.06
N LEU A 76 13.40 13.73 -14.74
CA LEU A 76 14.34 12.67 -14.37
C LEU A 76 14.08 11.44 -15.24
N THR A 77 15.11 11.03 -15.97
CA THR A 77 15.10 9.82 -16.81
C THR A 77 16.21 8.89 -16.39
N SER A 78 16.01 7.59 -16.55
CA SER A 78 17.04 6.59 -16.33
C SER A 78 16.93 5.48 -17.35
N GLU A 79 18.00 4.71 -17.50
CA GLU A 79 17.95 3.46 -18.27
C GLU A 79 16.99 2.46 -17.59
N PRO A 80 16.27 1.64 -18.36
CA PRO A 80 15.38 0.62 -17.79
C PRO A 80 16.14 -0.30 -16.82
N GLY A 81 15.63 -0.42 -15.58
CA GLY A 81 16.23 -1.25 -14.55
C GLY A 81 17.37 -0.62 -13.75
N CYS A 82 17.86 0.56 -14.14
CA CYS A 82 18.84 1.28 -13.36
C CYS A 82 18.22 1.75 -12.03
N VAL A 83 18.89 1.44 -10.93
CA VAL A 83 18.49 1.94 -9.61
C VAL A 83 18.96 3.37 -9.45
N LEU A 84 18.02 4.29 -9.31
CA LEU A 84 18.35 5.69 -9.03
C LEU A 84 18.76 5.83 -7.57
N PRO A 85 19.99 6.30 -7.31
CA PRO A 85 20.46 6.52 -5.94
C PRO A 85 19.75 7.72 -5.32
N LYS A 86 19.55 7.66 -4.02
CA LYS A 86 19.13 8.81 -3.22
C LYS A 86 20.32 9.72 -2.92
N LEU A 87 20.06 11.01 -2.75
CA LEU A 87 21.09 11.89 -2.21
C LEU A 87 21.46 11.47 -0.79
N PRO A 88 22.76 11.56 -0.42
CA PRO A 88 23.17 11.35 0.96
C PRO A 88 22.37 12.25 1.90
N SER A 89 21.80 11.68 2.96
CA SER A 89 21.16 12.48 4.01
C SER A 89 22.22 13.34 4.68
N HIS A 90 22.25 14.63 4.39
CA HIS A 90 22.95 15.59 5.24
C HIS A 90 22.16 15.64 6.54
N GLY A 91 22.76 15.14 7.63
CA GLY A 91 22.13 14.99 8.92
C GLY A 91 21.49 16.27 9.43
N GLU A 92 20.25 16.48 9.09
CA GLU A 92 19.36 17.34 9.85
C GLU A 92 18.91 16.55 11.08
N ASN A 93 19.63 16.73 12.18
CA ASN A 93 19.24 16.30 13.51
C ASN A 93 17.94 17.00 13.90
N GLY A 94 16.82 16.37 13.66
CA GLY A 94 15.51 16.96 13.98
C GLY A 94 14.32 16.14 13.53
N SER A 95 14.45 14.80 13.42
CA SER A 95 13.31 13.96 13.10
C SER A 95 12.31 13.96 14.25
N LEU A 96 11.16 14.62 14.07
CA LEU A 96 10.01 14.58 14.98
C LEU A 96 9.19 13.26 14.86
N GLY A 97 9.61 12.35 14.00
CA GLY A 97 8.92 11.05 13.77
C GLY A 97 9.38 9.94 14.72
N PRO A 98 8.61 8.83 14.78
CA PRO A 98 8.98 7.66 15.57
C PRO A 98 10.35 7.09 15.18
N SER A 99 11.08 6.57 16.16
CA SER A 99 12.38 5.90 15.96
C SER A 99 12.22 4.54 15.29
N GLY A 100 13.30 3.96 14.77
CA GLY A 100 13.30 2.61 14.20
C GLY A 100 12.81 1.54 15.19
N ILE A 101 13.13 1.68 16.48
CA ILE A 101 12.66 0.77 17.54
C ILE A 101 11.16 0.90 17.77
N GLU A 102 10.61 2.13 17.73
CA GLU A 102 9.17 2.36 17.85
C GLU A 102 8.42 1.75 16.68
N TYR A 103 8.94 1.88 15.45
CA TYR A 103 8.38 1.20 14.27
C TYR A 103 8.42 -0.32 14.44
N LEU A 104 9.57 -0.89 14.80
CA LEU A 104 9.70 -2.32 15.01
C LEU A 104 8.69 -2.83 16.06
N THR A 105 8.61 -2.15 17.20
CA THR A 105 7.67 -2.53 18.28
C THR A 105 6.23 -2.42 17.83
N GLY A 106 5.88 -1.34 17.12
CA GLY A 106 4.54 -1.13 16.58
C GLY A 106 4.14 -2.18 15.54
N ILE A 107 5.08 -2.58 14.66
CA ILE A 107 4.86 -3.64 13.66
C ILE A 107 4.62 -4.98 14.37
N LEU A 108 5.44 -5.34 15.34
CA LEU A 108 5.34 -6.60 16.07
C LEU A 108 4.07 -6.71 16.93
N SER A 109 3.57 -5.58 17.44
CA SER A 109 2.34 -5.50 18.25
C SER A 109 1.10 -5.15 17.44
N SER A 110 1.20 -5.04 16.12
CA SER A 110 0.09 -4.67 15.24
C SER A 110 -1.04 -5.69 15.31
N LYS A 111 -2.28 -5.19 15.37
CA LYS A 111 -3.51 -5.99 15.35
C LYS A 111 -4.07 -6.17 13.94
N VAL A 112 -3.26 -5.98 12.92
CA VAL A 112 -3.71 -6.09 11.52
C VAL A 112 -4.35 -7.44 11.22
N TYR A 113 -3.90 -8.50 11.89
CA TYR A 113 -4.42 -9.86 11.70
C TYR A 113 -5.80 -10.11 12.36
N ASP A 114 -6.36 -9.13 13.06
CA ASP A 114 -7.76 -9.18 13.46
C ASP A 114 -8.71 -9.09 12.27
N VAL A 115 -8.24 -8.51 11.14
CA VAL A 115 -9.04 -8.25 9.92
C VAL A 115 -8.35 -8.70 8.62
N ALA A 116 -7.04 -8.89 8.60
CA ALA A 116 -6.25 -9.37 7.48
C ALA A 116 -5.68 -10.77 7.77
N PHE A 117 -5.18 -11.46 6.77
CA PHE A 117 -4.48 -12.74 6.92
C PHE A 117 -3.06 -12.64 6.41
N GLU A 118 -2.19 -13.51 6.89
CA GLU A 118 -0.84 -13.65 6.35
C GLU A 118 -0.89 -14.13 4.92
N SER A 119 -0.50 -13.28 3.96
CA SER A 119 -0.49 -13.67 2.56
C SER A 119 0.70 -14.59 2.25
N PRO A 120 0.60 -15.53 1.29
CA PRO A 120 1.70 -16.46 1.05
C PRO A 120 2.85 -15.82 0.28
N LEU A 121 4.08 -16.25 0.62
CA LEU A 121 5.29 -16.03 -0.18
C LEU A 121 5.53 -17.26 -1.06
N GLN A 122 5.44 -17.12 -2.38
CA GLN A 122 5.45 -18.23 -3.33
C GLN A 122 6.58 -18.11 -4.34
N LEU A 123 7.36 -19.19 -4.53
CA LEU A 123 8.38 -19.25 -5.57
C LEU A 123 7.72 -19.30 -6.97
N ALA A 124 8.07 -18.36 -7.83
CA ALA A 124 7.61 -18.26 -9.22
C ALA A 124 8.54 -19.06 -10.15
N THR A 125 8.23 -20.31 -10.40
CA THR A 125 9.15 -21.26 -11.07
C THR A 125 9.49 -20.85 -12.50
N ASN A 126 8.49 -20.42 -13.29
CA ASN A 126 8.72 -20.03 -14.68
C ASN A 126 9.49 -18.71 -14.77
N LEU A 127 9.12 -17.71 -13.95
CA LEU A 127 9.82 -16.44 -13.86
C LEU A 127 11.25 -16.63 -13.37
N SER A 128 11.47 -17.50 -12.39
CA SER A 128 12.81 -17.83 -11.88
C SER A 128 13.69 -18.37 -13.00
N ARG A 129 13.18 -19.29 -13.79
CA ARG A 129 13.91 -19.85 -14.95
C ARG A 129 14.16 -18.80 -16.04
N LYS A 130 13.15 -17.96 -16.34
CA LYS A 130 13.27 -16.85 -17.32
C LYS A 130 14.37 -15.87 -16.95
N LEU A 131 14.46 -15.49 -15.68
CA LEU A 131 15.37 -14.46 -15.18
C LEU A 131 16.73 -15.02 -14.68
N GLY A 132 16.83 -16.33 -14.44
CA GLY A 132 18.01 -16.96 -13.85
C GLY A 132 18.24 -16.55 -12.39
N ASN A 133 17.18 -16.31 -11.65
CA ASN A 133 17.15 -15.92 -10.24
C ASN A 133 15.99 -16.66 -9.54
N ASN A 134 15.99 -16.74 -8.21
CA ASN A 134 14.84 -17.24 -7.47
C ASN A 134 13.86 -16.09 -7.23
N ILE A 135 12.79 -16.03 -7.98
CA ILE A 135 11.76 -14.99 -7.87
C ILE A 135 10.65 -15.48 -6.93
N TRP A 136 10.50 -14.79 -5.82
CA TRP A 136 9.47 -15.05 -4.82
C TRP A 136 8.39 -13.98 -4.91
N ILE A 137 7.14 -14.37 -5.00
CA ILE A 137 5.99 -13.46 -5.07
C ILE A 137 5.31 -13.40 -3.71
N LYS A 138 5.27 -12.24 -3.10
CA LYS A 138 4.44 -11.94 -1.93
C LYS A 138 3.04 -11.56 -2.40
N ARG A 139 2.05 -12.37 -2.08
CA ARG A 139 0.71 -12.36 -2.69
C ARG A 139 -0.27 -11.45 -1.92
N GLU A 140 0.02 -10.14 -1.83
CA GLU A 140 -0.88 -9.17 -1.23
C GLU A 140 -2.14 -8.91 -2.09
N ASP A 141 -2.11 -9.29 -3.36
CA ASP A 141 -3.26 -9.31 -4.27
C ASP A 141 -4.42 -10.22 -3.82
N LEU A 142 -4.16 -11.12 -2.87
CA LEU A 142 -5.17 -11.99 -2.27
C LEU A 142 -5.92 -11.37 -1.08
N GLN A 143 -5.48 -10.22 -0.58
CA GLN A 143 -6.14 -9.51 0.53
C GLN A 143 -7.55 -9.01 0.12
N PRO A 144 -8.50 -8.91 1.08
CA PRO A 144 -9.84 -8.45 0.80
C PRO A 144 -9.88 -7.03 0.21
N GLN A 145 -10.68 -6.84 -0.85
CA GLN A 145 -10.84 -5.58 -1.56
C GLN A 145 -12.13 -4.85 -1.17
N TRP A 146 -12.39 -3.64 -1.73
CA TRP A 146 -13.50 -2.77 -1.38
C TRP A 146 -14.89 -3.44 -1.34
N LYS A 147 -15.18 -4.38 -2.25
CA LYS A 147 -16.41 -5.19 -2.20
C LYS A 147 -16.50 -6.07 -0.95
N SER A 148 -15.37 -6.53 -0.45
CA SER A 148 -15.30 -7.26 0.80
C SER A 148 -15.48 -6.33 2.00
N VAL A 149 -15.00 -5.09 1.91
CA VAL A 149 -15.20 -4.06 2.94
C VAL A 149 -16.68 -3.73 3.09
N GLU A 150 -17.45 -3.60 1.98
CA GLU A 150 -18.91 -3.48 2.03
C GLU A 150 -19.58 -4.67 2.71
N ARG A 151 -19.15 -5.91 2.39
CA ARG A 151 -19.69 -7.13 3.02
C ARG A 151 -19.41 -7.20 4.53
N LEU A 152 -18.35 -6.53 4.99
CA LEU A 152 -18.05 -6.37 6.41
C LEU A 152 -18.85 -5.26 7.08
N GLY A 153 -19.79 -4.63 6.37
CA GLY A 153 -20.73 -3.63 6.89
C GLY A 153 -20.26 -2.18 6.80
N ALA A 154 -19.16 -1.91 6.12
CA ALA A 154 -18.72 -0.54 5.90
C ALA A 154 -19.54 0.14 4.79
N THR A 155 -19.77 1.44 4.92
CA THR A 155 -20.39 2.26 3.88
C THR A 155 -19.32 2.71 2.90
N VAL A 156 -19.40 2.25 1.65
CA VAL A 156 -18.50 2.67 0.58
C VAL A 156 -19.11 3.85 -0.17
N VAL A 157 -18.38 4.97 -0.22
CA VAL A 157 -18.77 6.17 -0.95
C VAL A 157 -17.77 6.39 -2.08
N ARG A 158 -18.25 6.28 -3.33
CA ARG A 158 -17.45 6.57 -4.52
C ARG A 158 -17.70 8.00 -4.96
N VAL A 159 -16.66 8.84 -4.99
CA VAL A 159 -16.76 10.25 -5.31
C VAL A 159 -15.48 10.72 -6.02
N GLY A 160 -15.65 11.60 -7.02
CA GLY A 160 -14.56 12.16 -7.82
C GLY A 160 -14.01 11.19 -8.86
N ASP A 161 -13.23 11.76 -9.79
CA ASP A 161 -12.55 11.03 -10.85
C ASP A 161 -11.06 10.80 -10.52
N THR A 162 -10.57 11.46 -9.46
CA THR A 162 -9.18 11.40 -9.01
C THR A 162 -9.09 11.02 -7.52
N TYR A 163 -7.92 10.47 -7.15
CA TYR A 163 -7.60 10.19 -5.76
C TYR A 163 -7.68 11.44 -4.87
N ASP A 164 -7.17 12.59 -5.36
CA ASP A 164 -7.14 13.84 -4.61
C ASP A 164 -8.55 14.35 -4.28
N GLU A 165 -9.50 14.21 -5.22
CA GLU A 165 -10.90 14.57 -5.00
C GLU A 165 -11.58 13.67 -3.96
N ALA A 166 -11.33 12.36 -4.03
CA ALA A 166 -11.86 11.41 -3.06
C ALA A 166 -11.31 11.69 -1.66
N GLN A 167 -10.00 11.98 -1.55
CA GLN A 167 -9.36 12.32 -0.29
C GLN A 167 -9.91 13.63 0.29
N ALA A 168 -10.04 14.67 -0.52
CA ALA A 168 -10.61 15.96 -0.10
C ALA A 168 -12.05 15.79 0.43
N CYS A 169 -12.87 14.98 -0.27
CA CYS A 169 -14.22 14.67 0.19
C CYS A 169 -14.21 13.92 1.52
N ALA A 170 -13.34 12.92 1.70
CA ALA A 170 -13.23 12.16 2.93
C ALA A 170 -12.80 13.05 4.11
N GLN A 171 -11.81 13.94 3.92
CA GLN A 171 -11.36 14.89 4.94
C GLN A 171 -12.47 15.88 5.31
N LYS A 172 -13.20 16.41 4.32
CA LYS A 172 -14.32 17.32 4.55
C LYS A 172 -15.40 16.63 5.38
N ARG A 173 -15.81 15.41 5.01
CA ARG A 173 -16.81 14.65 5.76
C ARG A 173 -16.36 14.33 7.18
N ALA A 174 -15.09 13.97 7.36
CA ALA A 174 -14.54 13.71 8.68
C ALA A 174 -14.66 14.94 9.60
N GLN A 175 -14.42 16.16 9.07
CA GLN A 175 -14.58 17.39 9.81
C GLN A 175 -16.05 17.74 10.10
N GLU A 176 -16.94 17.61 9.10
CA GLU A 176 -18.36 17.96 9.21
C GLU A 176 -19.13 16.98 10.10
N GLU A 177 -18.81 15.68 10.02
CA GLU A 177 -19.52 14.61 10.73
C GLU A 177 -18.81 14.19 12.05
N GLY A 178 -17.66 14.81 12.39
CA GLY A 178 -16.87 14.48 13.59
C GLY A 178 -16.25 13.07 13.55
N LEU A 179 -15.91 12.58 12.34
CA LEU A 179 -15.33 11.26 12.14
C LEU A 179 -13.80 11.31 12.21
N THR A 180 -13.19 10.19 12.57
CA THR A 180 -11.73 10.05 12.50
C THR A 180 -11.30 9.79 11.06
N PHE A 181 -10.52 10.71 10.48
CA PHE A 181 -9.87 10.48 9.19
C PHE A 181 -8.63 9.59 9.38
N VAL A 182 -8.58 8.48 8.67
CA VAL A 182 -7.40 7.60 8.62
C VAL A 182 -6.64 7.91 7.32
N PRO A 183 -5.42 8.47 7.39
CA PRO A 183 -4.62 8.74 6.20
C PRO A 183 -4.31 7.44 5.44
N PRO A 184 -4.30 7.47 4.10
CA PRO A 184 -4.13 6.25 3.29
C PRO A 184 -2.70 5.68 3.34
N PHE A 185 -1.69 6.49 3.62
CA PHE A 185 -0.29 6.04 3.66
C PHE A 185 0.58 6.82 4.66
N ASP A 186 0.34 8.12 4.89
CA ASP A 186 1.24 8.99 5.66
C ASP A 186 0.80 9.11 7.12
N HIS A 187 0.89 8.02 7.86
CA HIS A 187 0.64 7.99 9.29
C HIS A 187 1.43 6.84 9.93
N PRO A 188 2.09 7.04 11.08
CA PRO A 188 2.91 6.01 11.72
C PRO A 188 2.19 4.68 11.91
N HIS A 189 0.96 4.66 12.40
CA HIS A 189 0.20 3.41 12.57
C HIS A 189 -0.13 2.71 11.25
N VAL A 190 -0.40 3.46 10.18
CA VAL A 190 -0.61 2.89 8.84
C VAL A 190 0.68 2.28 8.33
N ILE A 191 1.80 2.98 8.44
CA ILE A 191 3.14 2.50 8.06
C ILE A 191 3.51 1.25 8.87
N MET A 192 3.25 1.22 10.18
CA MET A 192 3.45 0.04 11.04
C MET A 192 2.60 -1.15 10.56
N GLY A 193 1.34 -0.91 10.20
CA GLY A 193 0.47 -1.94 9.61
C GLY A 193 1.06 -2.51 8.31
N GLN A 194 1.54 -1.66 7.41
CA GLN A 194 2.20 -2.09 6.17
C GLN A 194 3.53 -2.82 6.44
N GLY A 195 4.22 -2.51 7.53
CA GLY A 195 5.45 -3.19 7.95
C GLY A 195 5.26 -4.68 8.27
N THR A 196 4.02 -5.12 8.57
CA THR A 196 3.73 -6.55 8.77
C THR A 196 4.01 -7.38 7.52
N VAL A 197 3.92 -6.81 6.31
CA VAL A 197 4.32 -7.47 5.06
C VAL A 197 5.81 -7.82 5.09
N GLY A 198 6.66 -6.91 5.56
CA GLY A 198 8.09 -7.17 5.75
C GLY A 198 8.36 -8.27 6.78
N LYS A 199 7.63 -8.25 7.91
CA LYS A 199 7.68 -9.32 8.93
C LYS A 199 7.31 -10.68 8.33
N GLU A 200 6.25 -10.75 7.56
CA GLU A 200 5.78 -11.98 6.91
C GLU A 200 6.81 -12.51 5.91
N ILE A 201 7.38 -11.64 5.07
CA ILE A 201 8.44 -12.01 4.12
C ILE A 201 9.61 -12.66 4.87
N MET A 202 10.16 -11.99 5.88
CA MET A 202 11.31 -12.50 6.63
C MET A 202 11.00 -13.79 7.40
N SER A 203 9.77 -13.99 7.86
CA SER A 203 9.36 -15.21 8.56
C SER A 203 9.07 -16.40 7.62
N GLN A 204 8.57 -16.13 6.41
CA GLN A 204 8.19 -17.15 5.43
C GLN A 204 9.35 -17.57 4.51
N ALA A 205 10.36 -16.70 4.36
CA ALA A 205 11.53 -17.00 3.54
C ALA A 205 12.34 -18.17 4.12
N LYS A 206 12.62 -19.16 3.26
CA LYS A 206 13.45 -20.33 3.62
C LYS A 206 14.90 -20.18 3.18
N CYS A 207 15.26 -19.01 2.65
CA CYS A 207 16.60 -18.69 2.14
C CYS A 207 16.93 -17.24 2.50
N CYS A 208 18.21 -16.85 2.41
CA CYS A 208 18.61 -15.45 2.49
C CYS A 208 17.97 -14.68 1.33
N ILE A 209 17.45 -13.48 1.60
CA ILE A 209 16.86 -12.59 0.59
C ILE A 209 17.91 -11.59 0.19
N ASP A 210 18.13 -11.39 -1.11
CA ASP A 210 19.07 -10.40 -1.64
C ASP A 210 18.39 -9.05 -1.89
N ALA A 211 17.15 -9.06 -2.37
CA ALA A 211 16.41 -7.83 -2.66
C ALA A 211 14.88 -8.01 -2.54
N ILE A 212 14.19 -6.94 -2.12
CA ILE A 212 12.72 -6.84 -2.12
C ILE A 212 12.32 -5.65 -3.00
N PHE A 213 11.52 -5.92 -4.03
CA PHE A 213 10.96 -4.91 -4.92
C PHE A 213 9.54 -4.56 -4.49
N VAL A 214 9.28 -3.28 -4.30
CA VAL A 214 8.03 -2.77 -3.71
C VAL A 214 7.43 -1.69 -4.60
N PRO A 215 6.15 -1.79 -5.00
CA PRO A 215 5.50 -0.71 -5.75
C PRO A 215 5.33 0.53 -4.87
N VAL A 216 5.57 1.71 -5.45
CA VAL A 216 5.56 2.97 -4.71
C VAL A 216 4.53 3.94 -5.30
N GLY A 217 3.58 4.35 -4.45
CA GLY A 217 2.74 5.51 -4.64
C GLY A 217 3.06 6.55 -3.57
N GLY A 218 2.23 6.68 -2.53
CA GLY A 218 2.50 7.58 -1.39
C GLY A 218 3.64 7.15 -0.45
N GLY A 219 4.16 5.94 -0.61
CA GLY A 219 5.33 5.42 0.10
C GLY A 219 5.04 4.61 1.36
N GLY A 220 3.76 4.42 1.76
CA GLY A 220 3.42 3.72 3.01
C GLY A 220 3.91 2.27 3.07
N LEU A 221 3.70 1.50 2.01
CA LEU A 221 4.08 0.10 1.93
C LEU A 221 5.61 -0.08 2.01
N ILE A 222 6.35 0.62 1.16
CA ILE A 222 7.81 0.50 1.13
C ILE A 222 8.46 1.01 2.41
N ALA A 223 7.95 2.11 2.99
CA ALA A 223 8.43 2.64 4.26
C ALA A 223 8.22 1.62 5.40
N GLY A 224 7.05 0.98 5.45
CA GLY A 224 6.75 -0.05 6.45
C GLY A 224 7.64 -1.28 6.30
N ILE A 225 7.77 -1.82 5.08
CA ILE A 225 8.64 -2.97 4.80
C ILE A 225 10.10 -2.63 5.18
N ALA A 226 10.60 -1.46 4.74
CA ALA A 226 11.96 -1.03 5.03
C ALA A 226 12.21 -0.85 6.52
N ALA A 227 11.26 -0.26 7.26
CA ALA A 227 11.35 -0.08 8.71
C ALA A 227 11.49 -1.39 9.47
N TYR A 228 10.88 -2.47 8.99
CA TYR A 228 11.06 -3.80 9.58
C TYR A 228 12.33 -4.49 9.09
N VAL A 229 12.47 -4.63 7.78
CA VAL A 229 13.53 -5.46 7.18
C VAL A 229 14.91 -4.93 7.51
N LYS A 230 15.14 -3.61 7.41
CA LYS A 230 16.45 -3.00 7.73
C LYS A 230 16.85 -3.08 9.20
N MET A 231 15.90 -3.32 10.10
CA MET A 231 16.19 -3.59 11.52
C MET A 231 16.54 -5.06 11.79
N VAL A 232 16.04 -5.99 10.96
CA VAL A 232 16.24 -7.43 11.13
C VAL A 232 17.43 -7.92 10.30
N ASP A 233 17.53 -7.47 9.07
CA ASP A 233 18.59 -7.80 8.11
C ASP A 233 18.89 -6.57 7.24
N PRO A 234 19.86 -5.73 7.63
CA PRO A 234 20.20 -4.50 6.92
C PRO A 234 20.80 -4.71 5.52
N ASP A 235 21.31 -5.90 5.24
CA ASP A 235 21.95 -6.22 3.96
C ASP A 235 20.94 -6.46 2.84
N VAL A 236 19.69 -6.80 3.16
CA VAL A 236 18.61 -6.95 2.20
C VAL A 236 18.33 -5.62 1.51
N LYS A 237 18.43 -5.58 0.18
CA LYS A 237 18.13 -4.38 -0.60
C LYS A 237 16.63 -4.14 -0.69
N ILE A 238 16.19 -2.93 -0.37
CA ILE A 238 14.80 -2.48 -0.53
C ILE A 238 14.73 -1.51 -1.70
N ILE A 239 14.11 -1.94 -2.79
CA ILE A 239 14.07 -1.19 -4.05
C ILE A 239 12.62 -0.82 -4.36
N GLY A 240 12.37 0.48 -4.46
CA GLY A 240 11.10 1.00 -4.92
C GLY A 240 10.91 0.83 -6.43
N VAL A 241 9.67 0.67 -6.86
CA VAL A 241 9.33 0.66 -8.29
C VAL A 241 8.21 1.65 -8.56
N GLU A 242 8.46 2.59 -9.46
CA GLU A 242 7.51 3.61 -9.89
C GLU A 242 7.32 3.61 -11.41
N PRO A 243 6.13 3.97 -11.92
CA PRO A 243 5.96 4.24 -13.35
C PRO A 243 6.72 5.51 -13.74
N ASN A 244 7.21 5.59 -14.97
CA ASN A 244 7.92 6.77 -15.49
C ASN A 244 7.13 8.09 -15.36
N ASN A 245 5.81 8.02 -15.30
CA ASN A 245 4.90 9.17 -15.28
C ASN A 245 4.16 9.36 -13.94
N ALA A 246 4.62 8.67 -12.88
CA ALA A 246 4.14 8.83 -11.50
C ALA A 246 5.30 8.50 -10.53
N ASN A 247 6.37 9.28 -10.60
CA ASN A 247 7.68 9.02 -9.97
C ASN A 247 8.00 10.02 -8.84
N ALA A 248 7.00 10.33 -8.03
CA ALA A 248 7.10 11.35 -6.97
C ALA A 248 8.15 11.01 -5.91
N MET A 249 8.29 9.74 -5.53
CA MET A 249 9.27 9.33 -4.52
C MET A 249 10.70 9.45 -5.05
N ALA A 250 10.96 8.96 -6.25
CA ALA A 250 12.30 9.03 -6.85
C ALA A 250 12.75 10.47 -7.06
N LEU A 251 11.88 11.34 -7.57
CA LEU A 251 12.18 12.76 -7.71
C LEU A 251 12.41 13.43 -6.37
N SER A 252 11.60 13.11 -5.35
CA SER A 252 11.79 13.63 -4.00
C SER A 252 13.14 13.20 -3.41
N LEU A 253 13.52 11.95 -3.58
CA LEU A 253 14.83 11.41 -3.14
C LEU A 253 15.99 12.04 -3.91
N HIS A 254 15.83 12.24 -5.23
CA HIS A 254 16.83 12.89 -6.08
C HIS A 254 17.05 14.37 -5.68
N HIS A 255 15.98 15.08 -5.32
CA HIS A 255 16.07 16.48 -4.86
C HIS A 255 16.40 16.63 -3.36
N GLY A 256 16.45 15.52 -2.61
CA GLY A 256 16.65 15.53 -1.15
C GLY A 256 15.52 16.17 -0.34
N ARG A 257 14.38 16.45 -0.96
CA ARG A 257 13.18 17.05 -0.34
C ARG A 257 11.93 16.62 -1.08
N ARG A 258 10.78 16.63 -0.42
CA ARG A 258 9.50 16.37 -1.09
C ARG A 258 9.24 17.37 -2.21
N ILE A 259 8.72 16.87 -3.32
CA ILE A 259 8.27 17.65 -4.48
C ILE A 259 6.81 17.34 -4.79
N MET A 260 6.18 18.15 -5.61
CA MET A 260 4.87 17.91 -6.18
C MET A 260 5.00 17.69 -7.68
N LEU A 261 4.41 16.60 -8.21
CA LEU A 261 4.33 16.39 -9.65
C LEU A 261 3.29 17.35 -10.26
N ASP A 262 3.63 17.98 -11.37
CA ASP A 262 2.71 18.82 -12.15
C ASP A 262 1.56 17.97 -12.75
N GLN A 263 1.85 16.73 -13.14
CA GLN A 263 0.90 15.76 -13.66
C GLN A 263 1.27 14.35 -13.23
N VAL A 264 0.30 13.44 -13.27
CA VAL A 264 0.50 12.00 -13.04
C VAL A 264 -0.23 11.19 -14.09
N GLY A 265 0.37 10.09 -14.52
CA GLY A 265 -0.26 9.16 -15.45
C GLY A 265 -1.28 8.27 -14.74
N GLY A 266 -2.45 8.11 -15.34
CA GLY A 266 -3.56 7.34 -14.77
C GLY A 266 -3.57 5.84 -15.11
N PHE A 267 -2.54 5.29 -15.77
CA PHE A 267 -2.54 3.87 -16.14
C PHE A 267 -2.41 2.96 -14.92
N ALA A 268 -1.44 3.24 -14.05
CA ALA A 268 -1.27 2.56 -12.76
C ALA A 268 -1.87 3.44 -11.65
N ASP A 269 -3.19 3.57 -11.65
CA ASP A 269 -3.96 4.47 -10.78
C ASP A 269 -3.72 4.22 -9.28
N GLY A 270 -3.50 2.98 -8.85
CA GLY A 270 -3.17 2.62 -7.47
C GLY A 270 -1.86 3.21 -6.93
N VAL A 271 -1.00 3.77 -7.80
CA VAL A 271 0.25 4.46 -7.42
C VAL A 271 0.34 5.89 -7.97
N ALA A 272 -0.70 6.41 -8.62
CA ALA A 272 -0.72 7.73 -9.23
C ALA A 272 -0.90 8.84 -8.19
N VAL A 273 0.16 9.14 -7.44
CA VAL A 273 0.19 10.12 -6.36
C VAL A 273 1.08 11.30 -6.76
N LYS A 274 0.60 12.53 -6.60
CA LYS A 274 1.38 13.75 -6.91
C LYS A 274 2.44 14.08 -5.87
N VAL A 275 2.15 13.76 -4.61
CA VAL A 275 3.02 14.11 -3.48
C VAL A 275 3.12 12.90 -2.56
N VAL A 276 4.35 12.50 -2.26
CA VAL A 276 4.61 11.45 -1.24
C VAL A 276 4.38 12.00 0.17
N GLY A 277 4.12 11.10 1.11
CA GLY A 277 3.94 11.49 2.51
C GLY A 277 5.20 12.10 3.12
N GLU A 278 5.05 12.81 4.20
CA GLU A 278 6.19 13.42 4.92
C GLU A 278 6.98 12.36 5.67
N GLU A 279 6.29 11.56 6.45
CA GLU A 279 6.90 10.48 7.22
C GLU A 279 7.37 9.34 6.31
N THR A 280 6.59 9.01 5.26
CA THR A 280 7.01 7.99 4.29
C THR A 280 8.27 8.42 3.53
N PHE A 281 8.39 9.70 3.14
CA PHE A 281 9.60 10.23 2.52
C PHE A 281 10.81 10.17 3.47
N ARG A 282 10.63 10.57 4.75
CA ARG A 282 11.69 10.51 5.76
C ARG A 282 12.25 9.09 5.88
N LEU A 283 11.37 8.10 6.04
CA LEU A 283 11.78 6.69 6.16
C LEU A 283 12.43 6.17 4.88
N CYS A 284 11.84 6.46 3.71
CA CYS A 284 12.41 6.03 2.42
C CYS A 284 13.80 6.64 2.20
N ARG A 285 13.97 7.94 2.48
CA ARG A 285 15.26 8.60 2.37
C ARG A 285 16.34 7.90 3.20
N ASP A 286 15.99 7.45 4.40
CA ASP A 286 16.97 6.87 5.31
C ASP A 286 17.20 5.36 5.06
N LEU A 287 16.16 4.61 4.67
CA LEU A 287 16.16 3.16 4.72
C LEU A 287 16.21 2.43 3.38
N ILE A 288 15.65 2.98 2.29
CA ILE A 288 15.63 2.24 1.02
C ILE A 288 16.93 2.39 0.24
N ASP A 289 17.23 1.48 -0.67
CA ASP A 289 18.47 1.48 -1.46
C ASP A 289 18.34 2.26 -2.78
N GLY A 290 17.11 2.53 -3.22
CA GLY A 290 16.84 3.34 -4.41
C GLY A 290 15.51 2.99 -5.06
N VAL A 291 15.28 3.56 -6.26
CA VAL A 291 14.04 3.39 -7.02
C VAL A 291 14.36 3.04 -8.47
N VAL A 292 13.58 2.14 -9.05
CA VAL A 292 13.62 1.76 -10.47
C VAL A 292 12.37 2.28 -11.17
N PHE A 293 12.53 2.84 -12.36
CA PHE A 293 11.41 3.24 -13.22
C PHE A 293 11.03 2.14 -14.20
N VAL A 294 9.73 2.06 -14.48
CA VAL A 294 9.20 1.13 -15.48
C VAL A 294 8.25 1.82 -16.45
N SER A 295 8.27 1.35 -17.69
CA SER A 295 7.36 1.80 -18.73
C SER A 295 6.00 1.10 -18.61
N ARG A 296 4.98 1.66 -19.29
CA ARG A 296 3.67 1.02 -19.43
C ARG A 296 3.78 -0.38 -20.04
N ASP A 297 4.60 -0.54 -21.07
CA ASP A 297 4.77 -1.84 -21.75
C ASP A 297 5.39 -2.89 -20.83
N ALA A 298 6.38 -2.51 -20.00
CA ALA A 298 6.97 -3.39 -19.01
C ALA A 298 5.91 -3.84 -17.97
N ILE A 299 5.02 -2.93 -17.56
CA ILE A 299 3.91 -3.27 -16.65
C ILE A 299 2.95 -4.26 -17.31
N CYS A 300 2.55 -4.02 -18.57
CA CYS A 300 1.68 -4.93 -19.32
C CYS A 300 2.30 -6.31 -19.49
N ALA A 301 3.58 -6.39 -19.84
CA ALA A 301 4.32 -7.65 -19.93
C ALA A 301 4.30 -8.41 -18.60
N SER A 302 4.49 -7.71 -17.47
CA SER A 302 4.47 -8.32 -16.15
C SER A 302 3.08 -8.81 -15.73
N ILE A 303 2.00 -8.14 -16.14
CA ILE A 303 0.63 -8.63 -15.94
C ILE A 303 0.43 -9.98 -16.66
N ARG A 304 0.88 -10.08 -17.92
CA ARG A 304 0.85 -11.31 -18.68
C ARG A 304 1.69 -12.41 -18.03
N ASP A 305 2.92 -12.10 -17.65
CA ASP A 305 3.82 -13.05 -17.00
C ASP A 305 3.21 -13.60 -15.70
N MET A 306 2.56 -12.75 -14.91
CA MET A 306 1.87 -13.18 -13.70
C MET A 306 0.67 -14.07 -14.00
N PHE A 307 -0.09 -13.77 -15.07
CA PHE A 307 -1.16 -14.64 -15.52
C PHE A 307 -0.65 -16.01 -15.96
N GLU A 308 0.46 -16.07 -16.71
CA GLU A 308 1.09 -17.32 -17.12
C GLU A 308 1.62 -18.11 -15.92
N GLU A 309 2.24 -17.44 -14.96
CA GLU A 309 2.83 -18.04 -13.77
C GLU A 309 1.78 -18.57 -12.77
N ARG A 310 0.71 -17.77 -12.51
CA ARG A 310 -0.21 -18.00 -11.36
C ARG A 310 -1.69 -17.98 -11.73
N ARG A 311 -2.04 -17.73 -12.98
CA ARG A 311 -3.43 -17.50 -13.43
C ARG A 311 -4.12 -16.37 -12.67
N SER A 312 -3.33 -15.40 -12.20
CA SER A 312 -3.80 -14.17 -11.53
C SER A 312 -3.61 -12.98 -12.45
N ILE A 313 -4.64 -12.15 -12.55
CA ILE A 313 -4.60 -10.90 -13.32
C ILE A 313 -4.37 -9.78 -12.31
N LEU A 314 -3.15 -9.26 -12.27
CA LEU A 314 -2.82 -8.11 -11.43
C LEU A 314 -3.32 -6.81 -12.06
N GLU A 315 -3.69 -5.85 -11.24
CA GLU A 315 -3.84 -4.46 -11.70
C GLU A 315 -2.47 -3.86 -12.06
N PRO A 316 -2.42 -2.79 -12.87
CA PRO A 316 -1.15 -2.19 -13.29
C PRO A 316 -0.24 -1.81 -12.11
N ALA A 317 -0.79 -1.26 -11.04
CA ALA A 317 -0.04 -0.96 -9.82
C ALA A 317 0.49 -2.22 -9.12
N GLY A 318 -0.29 -3.31 -9.14
CA GLY A 318 0.08 -4.60 -8.55
C GLY A 318 1.22 -5.34 -9.27
N ALA A 319 1.40 -5.06 -10.56
CA ALA A 319 2.45 -5.68 -11.39
C ALA A 319 3.79 -4.93 -11.40
N LEU A 320 3.84 -3.72 -10.82
CA LEU A 320 5.02 -2.85 -10.85
C LEU A 320 6.28 -3.52 -10.30
N ALA A 321 6.19 -4.15 -9.14
CA ALA A 321 7.35 -4.76 -8.50
C ALA A 321 7.99 -5.85 -9.37
N LEU A 322 7.17 -6.64 -10.07
CA LEU A 322 7.66 -7.65 -11.00
C LEU A 322 8.36 -7.00 -12.21
N ALA A 323 7.75 -5.95 -12.80
CA ALA A 323 8.34 -5.20 -13.90
C ALA A 323 9.70 -4.59 -13.51
N GLY A 324 9.80 -4.02 -12.32
CA GLY A 324 11.03 -3.45 -11.79
C GLY A 324 12.12 -4.49 -11.56
N ALA A 325 11.76 -5.63 -10.96
CA ALA A 325 12.69 -6.73 -10.72
C ALA A 325 13.22 -7.32 -12.03
N GLU A 326 12.36 -7.50 -13.03
CA GLU A 326 12.77 -7.99 -14.36
C GLU A 326 13.74 -7.02 -15.05
N ALA A 327 13.41 -5.73 -15.04
CA ALA A 327 14.28 -4.69 -15.61
C ALA A 327 15.63 -4.63 -14.89
N TYR A 328 15.63 -4.68 -13.54
CA TYR A 328 16.83 -4.70 -12.72
C TYR A 328 17.73 -5.91 -13.03
N CYS A 329 17.16 -7.11 -13.04
CA CYS A 329 17.91 -8.33 -13.35
C CYS A 329 18.59 -8.27 -14.73
N LYS A 330 17.88 -7.71 -15.72
CA LYS A 330 18.43 -7.52 -17.08
C LYS A 330 19.54 -6.46 -17.09
N HIS A 331 19.31 -5.31 -16.47
CA HIS A 331 20.27 -4.20 -16.48
C HIS A 331 21.59 -4.56 -15.81
N TYR A 332 21.54 -5.19 -14.63
CA TYR A 332 22.73 -5.56 -13.85
C TYR A 332 23.22 -6.99 -14.15
N ASN A 333 22.61 -7.70 -15.09
CA ASN A 333 22.90 -9.12 -15.39
C ASN A 333 22.96 -10.00 -14.14
N GLN A 334 22.01 -9.77 -13.19
CA GLN A 334 21.96 -10.50 -11.94
C GLN A 334 21.54 -11.95 -12.15
N LYS A 335 22.22 -12.87 -11.45
CA LYS A 335 21.93 -14.32 -11.48
C LYS A 335 22.05 -14.89 -10.08
N ASP A 336 21.32 -16.01 -9.86
CA ASP A 336 21.36 -16.81 -8.63
C ASP A 336 20.97 -16.04 -7.35
N GLN A 337 20.24 -14.89 -7.49
CA GLN A 337 19.74 -14.12 -6.35
C GLN A 337 18.34 -14.58 -5.92
N ASN A 338 18.04 -14.40 -4.64
CA ASN A 338 16.71 -14.56 -4.07
C ASN A 338 16.01 -13.21 -4.00
N ILE A 339 15.13 -12.96 -4.95
CA ILE A 339 14.44 -11.68 -5.14
C ILE A 339 12.97 -11.85 -4.76
N VAL A 340 12.47 -10.99 -3.88
CA VAL A 340 11.06 -10.90 -3.53
C VAL A 340 10.41 -9.76 -4.30
N VAL A 341 9.25 -10.02 -4.90
CA VAL A 341 8.38 -9.01 -5.54
C VAL A 341 7.03 -8.97 -4.86
N ILE A 342 6.48 -7.79 -4.62
CA ILE A 342 5.16 -7.62 -4.02
C ILE A 342 4.11 -7.53 -5.11
N ALA A 343 3.22 -8.53 -5.20
CA ALA A 343 1.99 -8.44 -5.98
C ALA A 343 0.94 -7.74 -5.12
N SER A 344 0.79 -6.42 -5.28
CA SER A 344 0.07 -5.60 -4.30
C SER A 344 -1.45 -5.52 -4.52
N GLY A 345 -1.96 -5.82 -5.73
CA GLY A 345 -3.39 -5.75 -6.00
C GLY A 345 -3.81 -6.41 -7.31
N ALA A 346 -5.09 -6.82 -7.36
CA ALA A 346 -5.71 -7.46 -8.52
C ALA A 346 -7.12 -6.88 -8.80
N ASN A 347 -7.32 -5.59 -8.52
CA ASN A 347 -8.61 -4.88 -8.73
C ASN A 347 -8.82 -4.40 -10.17
N MET A 348 -8.28 -5.12 -11.15
CA MET A 348 -8.43 -4.71 -12.53
C MET A 348 -9.90 -4.73 -12.98
N ASN A 349 -10.36 -3.62 -13.55
CA ASN A 349 -11.62 -3.63 -14.27
C ASN A 349 -11.43 -4.45 -15.56
N PHE A 350 -12.33 -5.42 -15.77
CA PHE A 350 -12.26 -6.34 -16.91
C PHE A 350 -12.27 -5.61 -18.26
N ASP A 351 -12.94 -4.46 -18.34
CA ASP A 351 -12.96 -3.62 -19.54
C ASP A 351 -11.58 -3.03 -19.92
N ARG A 352 -10.64 -2.97 -18.97
CA ARG A 352 -9.26 -2.53 -19.21
C ARG A 352 -8.33 -3.64 -19.71
N LEU A 353 -8.76 -4.90 -19.69
CA LEU A 353 -7.95 -6.03 -20.15
C LEU A 353 -7.53 -5.87 -21.62
N GLY A 354 -8.41 -5.35 -22.49
CA GLY A 354 -8.07 -5.05 -23.88
C GLY A 354 -6.87 -4.11 -24.02
N GLN A 355 -6.77 -3.09 -23.16
CA GLN A 355 -5.63 -2.15 -23.18
C GLN A 355 -4.29 -2.78 -22.76
N VAL A 356 -4.35 -3.88 -22.00
CA VAL A 356 -3.15 -4.61 -21.57
C VAL A 356 -2.72 -5.58 -22.67
N THR A 357 -3.66 -6.21 -23.37
CA THR A 357 -3.37 -7.18 -24.44
C THR A 357 -2.84 -6.54 -25.71
N ASP A 358 -3.26 -5.33 -26.03
CA ASP A 358 -2.80 -4.62 -27.23
C ASP A 358 -1.35 -4.12 -27.15
N LEU A 359 -0.76 -4.10 -25.94
CA LEU A 359 0.58 -3.59 -25.67
C LEU A 359 1.57 -4.68 -25.22
N SER A 360 1.15 -5.94 -25.14
CA SER A 360 1.99 -7.03 -24.63
C SER A 360 2.57 -7.94 -25.75
#